data_786f8904d77aa3a308d7c6a0bf57cc7c
#
_entry.id   786f8904d77aa3a308d7c6a0bf57cc7c
#
_cell.length_a   1.000
_cell.length_b   1.000
_cell.length_c   1.000
_cell.angle_alpha   90.00
_cell.angle_beta   90.00
_cell.angle_gamma   90.00
#
_symmetry.space_group_name_H-M   'P 1'
#
loop_
_entity.id
_entity.type
_entity.pdbx_description
1 polymer ?
#
loop_
_entity_poly.entity_id
_entity_poly.type
_entity_poly.pdbx_seq_one_letter_code
_entity_poly.pdbx_strand_id
1 'polypeptide(L)'
;MQETTEQPTLAPEAPDGLPASALKAEAWAGEPFLHPDEDPAVALAPGTARRRALDDALAEMEAGAREPTYEWRRRYALMLGLERVLSEEQPRLASGTELRRHQVDALAGMLTEMIAATQAAHENGNGNGEAAEAVAEAEEEEEDLGVHLEERPEELELPEEHKGKDPGASRRYRFRHPTASGKTIAAAGFVESARTLGVLILTHRRLLVSQFHRELKAEGYGDRFEDAILKGTSSQKKAPVTVQTYAWFARHWQDLDPNAYHLVIADEAHTALGEQHRVDQDVHLAALVRR
;
A
#
# COMPACT_ATOMS: atom_id res chain seq x y z
N MET A 1 -39.04 47.66 -15.24
CA MET A 1 -39.26 46.57 -14.29
C MET A 1 -38.69 45.30 -14.91
N GLN A 2 -37.49 44.94 -14.52
CA GLN A 2 -36.84 43.69 -14.95
C GLN A 2 -36.94 42.72 -13.79
N GLU A 3 -37.69 41.65 -13.97
CA GLU A 3 -37.77 40.57 -13.01
C GLU A 3 -36.50 39.70 -13.15
N THR A 4 -35.69 39.71 -12.10
CA THR A 4 -34.53 38.82 -11.98
C THR A 4 -35.04 37.47 -11.54
N THR A 5 -35.00 36.51 -12.47
CA THR A 5 -35.31 35.10 -12.18
C THR A 5 -34.12 34.50 -11.41
N GLU A 6 -34.23 34.36 -10.11
CA GLU A 6 -33.32 33.58 -9.31
C GLU A 6 -33.47 32.09 -9.67
N GLN A 7 -32.41 31.50 -10.20
CA GLN A 7 -32.30 30.04 -10.33
C GLN A 7 -32.18 29.42 -8.93
N PRO A 8 -32.95 28.39 -8.62
CA PRO A 8 -32.79 27.69 -7.36
C PRO A 8 -31.44 26.97 -7.34
N THR A 9 -30.57 27.37 -6.43
CA THR A 9 -29.38 26.62 -6.05
C THR A 9 -29.84 25.26 -5.53
N LEU A 10 -29.51 24.20 -6.26
CA LEU A 10 -29.72 22.82 -5.78
C LEU A 10 -28.96 22.66 -4.47
N ALA A 11 -29.71 22.54 -3.38
CA ALA A 11 -29.17 22.12 -2.09
C ALA A 11 -28.53 20.73 -2.24
N PRO A 12 -27.41 20.44 -1.56
CA PRO A 12 -26.82 19.12 -1.60
C PRO A 12 -27.87 18.09 -1.10
N GLU A 13 -28.09 17.05 -1.91
CA GLU A 13 -28.99 15.96 -1.56
C GLU A 13 -28.69 15.40 -0.18
N ALA A 14 -29.76 15.14 0.56
CA ALA A 14 -29.74 14.70 1.94
C ALA A 14 -28.95 13.39 2.15
N PRO A 15 -28.37 13.19 3.35
CA PRO A 15 -27.46 12.09 3.68
C PRO A 15 -28.07 10.68 3.62
N ASP A 16 -29.36 10.54 3.41
CA ASP A 16 -30.06 9.25 3.45
C ASP A 16 -29.66 8.26 2.34
N GLY A 17 -29.09 8.73 1.25
CA GLY A 17 -28.59 7.89 0.15
C GLY A 17 -27.15 7.38 0.33
N LEU A 18 -26.33 8.02 1.17
CA LEU A 18 -24.93 7.68 1.35
C LEU A 18 -24.67 6.27 1.89
N PRO A 19 -25.40 5.79 2.94
CA PRO A 19 -25.18 4.43 3.45
C PRO A 19 -25.54 3.35 2.43
N ALA A 20 -26.57 3.54 1.63
CA ALA A 20 -26.96 2.60 0.57
C ALA A 20 -25.94 2.57 -0.55
N SER A 21 -25.40 3.71 -0.95
CA SER A 21 -24.33 3.81 -1.95
C SER A 21 -23.04 3.19 -1.45
N ALA A 22 -22.69 3.40 -0.17
CA ALA A 22 -21.52 2.80 0.46
C ALA A 22 -21.62 1.27 0.48
N LEU A 23 -22.74 0.68 0.87
CA LEU A 23 -22.98 -0.76 0.85
C LEU A 23 -22.89 -1.35 -0.57
N LYS A 24 -23.40 -0.64 -1.58
CA LYS A 24 -23.31 -1.07 -2.96
C LYS A 24 -21.85 -1.07 -3.44
N ALA A 25 -21.11 -0.01 -3.13
CA ALA A 25 -19.71 0.12 -3.46
C ALA A 25 -18.84 -0.89 -2.69
N GLU A 26 -19.14 -1.20 -1.44
CA GLU A 26 -18.48 -2.23 -0.64
C GLU A 26 -18.55 -3.61 -1.32
N ALA A 27 -19.74 -4.01 -1.78
CA ALA A 27 -19.91 -5.28 -2.48
C ALA A 27 -19.06 -5.35 -3.78
N TRP A 28 -18.88 -4.22 -4.46
CA TRP A 28 -18.07 -4.10 -5.66
C TRP A 28 -16.58 -4.03 -5.36
N ALA A 29 -16.17 -3.22 -4.37
CA ALA A 29 -14.77 -3.00 -3.98
C ALA A 29 -14.17 -4.16 -3.19
N GLY A 30 -14.99 -4.88 -2.42
CA GLY A 30 -14.58 -5.91 -1.47
C GLY A 30 -14.01 -5.35 -0.17
N GLU A 31 -14.08 -4.02 0.05
CA GLU A 31 -13.64 -3.34 1.27
C GLU A 31 -14.76 -2.38 1.75
N PRO A 32 -14.95 -2.24 3.09
CA PRO A 32 -15.99 -1.39 3.64
C PRO A 32 -15.67 0.09 3.46
N PHE A 33 -16.69 0.90 3.23
CA PHE A 33 -16.63 2.36 3.26
C PHE A 33 -17.12 2.96 4.58
N LEU A 34 -17.79 2.15 5.39
CA LEU A 34 -18.26 2.51 6.71
C LEU A 34 -17.92 1.39 7.69
N HIS A 35 -17.48 1.74 8.88
CA HIS A 35 -17.22 0.80 9.95
C HIS A 35 -18.34 0.83 10.98
N PRO A 36 -18.51 -0.22 11.83
CA PRO A 36 -19.47 -0.21 12.91
C PRO A 36 -19.34 1.05 13.77
N ASP A 37 -20.47 1.60 14.20
CA ASP A 37 -20.57 2.77 15.10
C ASP A 37 -20.03 4.10 14.53
N GLU A 38 -19.63 4.17 13.26
CA GLU A 38 -19.28 5.44 12.59
C GLU A 38 -20.54 6.21 12.15
N ASP A 39 -20.50 7.55 12.32
CA ASP A 39 -21.46 8.43 11.69
C ASP A 39 -21.16 8.57 10.20
N PRO A 40 -22.05 8.12 9.30
CA PRO A 40 -21.82 8.20 7.85
C PRO A 40 -21.56 9.63 7.34
N ALA A 41 -22.18 10.64 7.97
CA ALA A 41 -22.01 12.03 7.57
C ALA A 41 -20.59 12.56 7.88
N VAL A 42 -19.96 12.02 8.92
CA VAL A 42 -18.58 12.33 9.30
C VAL A 42 -17.59 11.51 8.50
N ALA A 43 -17.77 10.20 8.47
CA ALA A 43 -16.86 9.26 7.81
C ALA A 43 -16.76 9.51 6.30
N LEU A 44 -17.88 9.85 5.66
CA LEU A 44 -18.00 10.16 4.23
C LEU A 44 -18.23 11.66 3.98
N ALA A 45 -17.70 12.52 4.84
CA ALA A 45 -17.76 13.96 4.63
C ALA A 45 -17.06 14.36 3.31
N PRO A 46 -17.58 15.37 2.59
CA PRO A 46 -16.94 15.86 1.38
C PRO A 46 -15.46 16.20 1.60
N GLY A 47 -14.59 15.71 0.71
CA GLY A 47 -13.16 15.95 0.80
C GLY A 47 -12.36 14.91 1.59
N THR A 48 -13.00 13.98 2.31
CA THR A 48 -12.28 12.85 2.92
C THR A 48 -11.75 11.89 1.85
N ALA A 49 -10.66 11.18 2.15
CA ALA A 49 -10.09 10.19 1.24
C ALA A 49 -11.08 9.03 0.97
N ARG A 50 -11.83 8.62 1.99
CA ARG A 50 -12.86 7.58 1.91
C ARG A 50 -14.04 8.01 1.03
N ARG A 51 -14.47 9.29 1.14
CA ARG A 51 -15.52 9.83 0.27
C ARG A 51 -15.08 9.83 -1.20
N ARG A 52 -13.85 10.22 -1.50
CA ARG A 52 -13.32 10.18 -2.88
C ARG A 52 -13.27 8.76 -3.42
N ALA A 53 -12.81 7.79 -2.59
CA ALA A 53 -12.82 6.38 -2.96
C ALA A 53 -14.24 5.90 -3.31
N LEU A 54 -15.25 6.34 -2.56
CA LEU A 54 -16.65 6.03 -2.82
C LEU A 54 -17.14 6.69 -4.13
N ASP A 55 -16.90 7.97 -4.32
CA ASP A 55 -17.34 8.70 -5.51
C ASP A 55 -16.71 8.11 -6.78
N ASP A 56 -15.41 7.79 -6.77
CA ASP A 56 -14.71 7.15 -7.88
C ASP A 56 -15.24 5.71 -8.12
N ALA A 57 -15.56 4.95 -7.06
CA ALA A 57 -16.15 3.63 -7.19
C ALA A 57 -17.53 3.69 -7.87
N LEU A 58 -18.38 4.61 -7.44
CA LEU A 58 -19.70 4.81 -8.04
C LEU A 58 -19.59 5.23 -9.52
N ALA A 59 -18.65 6.10 -9.86
CA ALA A 59 -18.40 6.52 -11.23
C ALA A 59 -17.96 5.35 -12.13
N GLU A 60 -17.04 4.49 -11.66
CA GLU A 60 -16.64 3.29 -12.39
C GLU A 60 -17.81 2.30 -12.56
N MET A 61 -18.63 2.12 -11.54
CA MET A 61 -19.81 1.25 -11.60
C MET A 61 -20.86 1.80 -12.58
N GLU A 62 -21.09 3.11 -12.62
CA GLU A 62 -21.97 3.77 -13.59
C GLU A 62 -21.45 3.65 -15.02
N ALA A 63 -20.12 3.70 -15.19
CA ALA A 63 -19.46 3.42 -16.47
C ALA A 63 -19.55 1.94 -16.90
N GLY A 64 -20.13 1.06 -16.07
CA GLY A 64 -20.35 -0.35 -16.38
C GLY A 64 -19.24 -1.29 -15.92
N ALA A 65 -18.29 -0.83 -15.11
CA ALA A 65 -17.24 -1.68 -14.55
C ALA A 65 -17.86 -2.68 -13.55
N ARG A 66 -17.67 -3.97 -13.81
CA ARG A 66 -18.16 -5.05 -12.93
C ARG A 66 -17.28 -5.30 -11.73
N GLU A 67 -16.01 -4.93 -11.82
CA GLU A 67 -14.98 -5.04 -10.79
C GLU A 67 -14.14 -3.76 -10.79
N PRO A 68 -13.49 -3.42 -9.65
CA PRO A 68 -12.57 -2.29 -9.57
C PRO A 68 -11.46 -2.36 -10.61
N THR A 69 -11.21 -1.24 -11.29
CA THR A 69 -10.07 -1.14 -12.19
C THR A 69 -8.75 -1.25 -11.42
N TYR A 70 -7.66 -1.54 -12.13
CA TYR A 70 -6.32 -1.52 -11.54
C TYR A 70 -5.99 -0.16 -10.90
N GLU A 71 -6.36 0.94 -11.55
CA GLU A 71 -6.10 2.31 -11.05
C GLU A 71 -6.87 2.60 -9.77
N TRP A 72 -8.14 2.20 -9.68
CA TRP A 72 -8.93 2.35 -8.47
C TRP A 72 -8.34 1.52 -7.32
N ARG A 73 -8.02 0.23 -7.58
CA ARG A 73 -7.39 -0.66 -6.57
C ARG A 73 -6.08 -0.08 -6.07
N ARG A 74 -5.23 0.38 -6.97
CA ARG A 74 -3.93 0.98 -6.64
C ARG A 74 -4.05 2.22 -5.77
N ARG A 75 -5.11 2.99 -5.95
CA ARG A 75 -5.32 4.27 -5.27
C ARG A 75 -5.97 4.11 -3.91
N TYR A 76 -6.92 3.21 -3.77
CA TYR A 76 -7.82 3.19 -2.62
C TYR A 76 -7.89 1.87 -1.86
N ALA A 77 -7.71 0.72 -2.51
CA ALA A 77 -8.03 -0.55 -1.87
C ALA A 77 -7.16 -0.87 -0.65
N LEU A 78 -5.87 -0.54 -0.68
CA LEU A 78 -5.01 -0.74 0.49
C LEU A 78 -5.37 0.21 1.65
N MET A 79 -5.70 1.46 1.34
CA MET A 79 -6.15 2.44 2.34
C MET A 79 -7.41 1.94 3.06
N LEU A 80 -8.43 1.52 2.32
CA LEU A 80 -9.67 0.98 2.89
C LEU A 80 -9.42 -0.31 3.69
N GLY A 81 -8.54 -1.19 3.20
CA GLY A 81 -8.14 -2.39 3.91
C GLY A 81 -7.38 -2.12 5.21
N LEU A 82 -6.51 -1.11 5.24
CA LEU A 82 -5.85 -0.65 6.47
C LEU A 82 -6.87 -0.06 7.46
N GLU A 83 -7.79 0.78 6.99
CA GLU A 83 -8.88 1.31 7.83
C GLU A 83 -9.71 0.19 8.43
N ARG A 84 -10.09 -0.83 7.64
CA ARG A 84 -10.82 -2.00 8.12
C ARG A 84 -10.08 -2.73 9.25
N VAL A 85 -8.79 -3.04 9.05
CA VAL A 85 -8.00 -3.74 10.07
C VAL A 85 -7.86 -2.90 11.33
N LEU A 86 -7.64 -1.59 11.18
CA LEU A 86 -7.41 -0.68 12.29
C LEU A 86 -8.72 -0.21 12.98
N SER A 87 -9.89 -0.45 12.39
CA SER A 87 -11.19 -0.17 13.03
C SER A 87 -11.53 -1.17 14.12
N GLU A 88 -10.88 -2.33 14.17
CA GLU A 88 -11.04 -3.30 15.23
C GLU A 88 -10.35 -2.81 16.52
N GLU A 89 -10.97 -2.97 17.68
CA GLU A 89 -10.37 -2.61 18.99
C GLU A 89 -9.06 -3.37 19.22
N GLN A 90 -8.99 -4.60 18.74
CA GLN A 90 -7.79 -5.46 18.75
C GLN A 90 -7.59 -6.05 17.35
N PRO A 91 -6.82 -5.39 16.49
CA PRO A 91 -6.58 -5.86 15.13
C PRO A 91 -6.00 -7.28 15.09
N ARG A 92 -6.60 -8.14 14.27
CA ARG A 92 -6.27 -9.57 14.18
C ARG A 92 -5.99 -9.99 12.75
N LEU A 93 -5.17 -11.03 12.63
CA LEU A 93 -4.95 -11.75 11.38
C LEU A 93 -6.09 -12.78 11.15
N ALA A 94 -6.14 -13.36 9.96
CA ALA A 94 -7.15 -14.37 9.61
C ALA A 94 -7.13 -15.61 10.53
N SER A 95 -5.99 -15.93 11.14
CA SER A 95 -5.84 -16.96 12.17
C SER A 95 -6.47 -16.60 13.52
N GLY A 96 -6.78 -15.33 13.76
CA GLY A 96 -7.12 -14.77 15.06
C GLY A 96 -5.93 -14.28 15.89
N THR A 97 -4.70 -14.36 15.37
CA THR A 97 -3.51 -13.80 16.02
C THR A 97 -3.63 -12.29 16.14
N GLU A 98 -3.52 -11.77 17.37
CA GLU A 98 -3.58 -10.33 17.64
C GLU A 98 -2.28 -9.64 17.24
N LEU A 99 -2.42 -8.46 16.58
CA LEU A 99 -1.28 -7.62 16.25
C LEU A 99 -0.79 -6.89 17.50
N ARG A 100 0.52 -6.88 17.70
CA ARG A 100 1.15 -6.12 18.78
C ARG A 100 1.14 -4.63 18.46
N ARG A 101 1.21 -3.78 19.48
CA ARG A 101 1.15 -2.33 19.35
C ARG A 101 2.05 -1.78 18.24
N HIS A 102 3.34 -2.13 18.24
CA HIS A 102 4.29 -1.65 17.21
C HIS A 102 3.96 -2.12 15.78
N GLN A 103 3.25 -3.25 15.63
CA GLN A 103 2.76 -3.72 14.34
C GLN A 103 1.54 -2.93 13.90
N VAL A 104 0.62 -2.62 14.83
CA VAL A 104 -0.51 -1.71 14.63
C VAL A 104 -0.01 -0.31 14.28
N ASP A 105 0.98 0.21 15.01
CA ASP A 105 1.58 1.52 14.76
C ASP A 105 2.17 1.61 13.34
N ALA A 106 2.77 0.53 12.83
CA ALA A 106 3.28 0.48 11.45
C ALA A 106 2.15 0.56 10.40
N LEU A 107 1.03 -0.16 10.60
CA LEU A 107 -0.13 -0.08 9.72
C LEU A 107 -0.76 1.32 9.77
N ALA A 108 -0.92 1.89 10.96
CA ALA A 108 -1.49 3.21 11.18
C ALA A 108 -0.63 4.32 10.55
N GLY A 109 0.69 4.22 10.68
CA GLY A 109 1.63 5.15 10.03
C GLY A 109 1.46 5.16 8.52
N MET A 110 1.43 3.97 7.89
CA MET A 110 1.18 3.86 6.44
C MET A 110 -0.17 4.44 6.04
N LEU A 111 -1.24 4.14 6.80
CA LEU A 111 -2.57 4.69 6.53
C LEU A 111 -2.56 6.23 6.57
N THR A 112 -1.94 6.82 7.58
CA THR A 112 -1.85 8.28 7.73
C THR A 112 -1.17 8.92 6.53
N GLU A 113 -0.06 8.37 6.07
CA GLU A 113 0.65 8.87 4.89
C GLU A 113 -0.15 8.70 3.60
N MET A 114 -0.86 7.58 3.43
CA MET A 114 -1.73 7.36 2.26
C MET A 114 -2.90 8.35 2.21
N ILE A 115 -3.52 8.64 3.35
CA ILE A 115 -4.58 9.65 3.45
C ILE A 115 -4.03 11.03 3.10
N ALA A 116 -2.88 11.41 3.67
CA ALA A 116 -2.23 12.69 3.38
C ALA A 116 -1.87 12.83 1.89
N ALA A 117 -1.32 11.79 1.28
CA ALA A 117 -1.01 11.78 -0.16
C ALA A 117 -2.27 11.93 -1.04
N THR A 118 -3.39 11.30 -0.64
CA THR A 118 -4.67 11.43 -1.34
C THR A 118 -5.24 12.85 -1.23
N GLN A 119 -5.06 13.52 -0.10
CA GLN A 119 -5.48 14.90 0.12
C GLN A 119 -4.61 15.88 -0.69
N ALA A 120 -3.28 15.75 -0.61
CA ALA A 120 -2.35 16.63 -1.33
C ALA A 120 -2.52 16.54 -2.86
N ALA A 121 -2.79 15.36 -3.40
CA ALA A 121 -3.06 15.16 -4.83
C ALA A 121 -4.30 15.95 -5.30
N HIS A 122 -5.27 16.18 -4.42
CA HIS A 122 -6.48 16.94 -4.74
C HIS A 122 -6.23 18.46 -4.67
N GLU A 123 -5.51 18.94 -3.66
CA GLU A 123 -5.24 20.37 -3.49
C GLU A 123 -4.40 20.92 -4.63
N ASN A 124 -3.50 20.12 -5.19
CA ASN A 124 -2.65 20.52 -6.31
C ASN A 124 -3.33 20.46 -7.70
N GLY A 125 -4.62 20.08 -7.78
CA GLY A 125 -5.44 20.17 -9.00
C GLY A 125 -4.96 19.33 -10.19
N ASN A 126 -4.00 18.46 -10.01
CA ASN A 126 -3.38 17.69 -11.08
C ASN A 126 -3.27 16.20 -10.68
N GLY A 127 -4.03 15.35 -11.34
CA GLY A 127 -4.02 13.89 -11.11
C GLY A 127 -2.68 13.19 -11.45
N ASN A 128 -1.60 13.94 -11.60
CA ASN A 128 -0.22 13.47 -11.73
C ASN A 128 0.51 13.83 -10.43
N GLY A 129 0.61 12.86 -9.51
CA GLY A 129 1.13 13.05 -8.16
C GLY A 129 2.57 13.52 -8.11
N GLU A 130 2.75 14.80 -7.90
CA GLU A 130 3.90 15.36 -7.24
C GLU A 130 3.51 15.56 -5.76
N ALA A 131 3.71 14.53 -4.95
CA ALA A 131 3.58 14.68 -3.51
C ALA A 131 4.74 15.53 -3.00
N ALA A 132 4.40 16.57 -2.25
CA ALA A 132 5.34 17.43 -1.57
C ALA A 132 6.21 16.62 -0.60
N GLU A 133 7.51 16.90 -0.59
CA GLU A 133 8.48 16.44 0.39
C GLU A 133 8.07 16.92 1.79
N ALA A 134 7.55 16.02 2.61
CA ALA A 134 7.62 16.15 4.05
C ALA A 134 8.78 15.26 4.52
N VAL A 135 9.98 15.79 4.47
CA VAL A 135 11.16 15.20 5.11
C VAL A 135 11.03 15.50 6.60
N ALA A 136 10.58 14.53 7.39
CA ALA A 136 10.80 14.55 8.81
C ALA A 136 12.22 14.03 9.04
N GLU A 137 13.18 14.94 9.10
CA GLU A 137 14.50 14.69 9.70
C GLU A 137 14.31 14.50 11.20
N ALA A 138 14.24 13.26 11.64
CA ALA A 138 14.46 12.93 13.03
C ALA A 138 15.97 12.68 13.19
N GLU A 139 16.68 13.66 13.72
CA GLU A 139 18.03 13.48 14.26
C GLU A 139 17.93 12.54 15.46
N GLU A 140 18.40 11.30 15.30
CA GLU A 140 18.62 10.39 16.42
C GLU A 140 20.10 10.41 16.78
N GLU A 141 20.39 10.80 18.03
CA GLU A 141 21.69 10.66 18.67
C GLU A 141 22.06 9.15 18.71
N GLU A 142 23.11 8.78 17.99
CA GLU A 142 23.73 7.45 18.08
C GLU A 142 24.52 7.34 19.38
N GLU A 143 24.00 6.57 20.34
CA GLU A 143 24.84 6.06 21.43
C GLU A 143 25.83 5.02 20.88
N ASP A 144 27.09 5.43 20.86
CA ASP A 144 28.27 4.63 20.51
C ASP A 144 28.48 3.48 21.52
N LEU A 145 28.15 2.26 21.13
CA LEU A 145 28.64 1.03 21.75
C LEU A 145 29.76 0.46 20.88
N GLY A 146 30.98 0.87 21.20
CA GLY A 146 32.19 0.47 20.50
C GLY A 146 32.37 -1.05 20.32
N VAL A 147 32.43 -1.46 19.08
CA VAL A 147 33.13 -2.66 18.63
C VAL A 147 33.99 -2.28 17.44
N HIS A 148 35.30 -2.23 17.70
CA HIS A 148 36.33 -2.14 16.68
C HIS A 148 36.19 -3.28 15.70
N LEU A 149 35.93 -2.97 14.43
CA LEU A 149 36.31 -3.81 13.28
C LEU A 149 36.84 -2.91 12.16
N GLU A 150 38.00 -3.28 11.71
CA GLU A 150 38.89 -2.60 10.80
C GLU A 150 38.33 -2.47 9.38
N GLU A 151 38.82 -1.42 8.70
CA GLU A 151 38.86 -1.19 7.25
C GLU A 151 37.54 -0.76 6.58
N ARG A 152 37.42 0.58 6.45
CA ARG A 152 36.57 1.22 5.45
C ARG A 152 37.14 0.97 4.05
N PRO A 153 36.38 0.45 3.10
CA PRO A 153 36.65 0.69 1.69
C PRO A 153 36.29 2.15 1.35
N GLU A 154 37.11 2.76 0.55
CA GLU A 154 37.05 4.13 0.06
C GLU A 154 35.65 4.48 -0.47
N GLU A 155 35.16 5.66 -0.12
CA GLU A 155 33.95 6.27 -0.66
C GLU A 155 34.13 6.44 -2.18
N LEU A 156 33.48 5.57 -2.94
CA LEU A 156 33.28 5.78 -4.36
C LEU A 156 32.20 6.84 -4.56
N GLU A 157 32.64 8.03 -4.97
CA GLU A 157 31.74 9.10 -5.43
C GLU A 157 30.83 8.55 -6.55
N LEU A 158 29.53 8.50 -6.29
CA LEU A 158 28.53 8.10 -7.28
C LEU A 158 28.47 9.18 -8.38
N PRO A 159 28.39 8.78 -9.66
CA PRO A 159 28.21 9.73 -10.76
C PRO A 159 26.94 10.56 -10.56
N GLU A 160 27.02 11.87 -10.75
CA GLU A 160 25.93 12.85 -10.54
C GLU A 160 24.70 12.66 -11.45
N GLU A 161 24.74 11.73 -12.38
CA GLU A 161 23.71 11.54 -13.41
C GLU A 161 22.39 10.92 -12.93
N HIS A 162 22.28 10.49 -11.66
CA HIS A 162 21.09 9.81 -11.12
C HIS A 162 20.27 10.67 -10.15
N LYS A 163 20.45 11.99 -10.13
CA LYS A 163 19.61 12.94 -9.38
C LYS A 163 18.26 13.25 -10.04
N GLY A 164 17.71 12.32 -10.82
CA GLY A 164 16.32 12.39 -11.26
C GLY A 164 15.39 12.18 -10.06
N LYS A 165 14.38 13.07 -9.87
CA LYS A 165 13.31 12.86 -8.89
C LYS A 165 12.76 11.45 -9.06
N ASP A 166 12.83 10.62 -8.01
CA ASP A 166 12.24 9.28 -8.00
C ASP A 166 10.72 9.39 -7.94
N PRO A 167 9.98 9.13 -9.03
CA PRO A 167 8.53 9.27 -9.06
C PRO A 167 7.80 8.20 -8.22
N GLY A 168 8.53 7.24 -7.65
CA GLY A 168 8.01 6.24 -6.74
C GLY A 168 8.24 6.57 -5.26
N ALA A 169 9.03 7.62 -4.93
CA ALA A 169 9.39 7.97 -3.56
C ALA A 169 8.18 8.16 -2.65
N SER A 170 7.13 8.84 -3.13
CA SER A 170 5.88 9.09 -2.39
C SER A 170 5.04 7.84 -2.07
N ARG A 171 5.45 6.68 -2.55
CA ARG A 171 4.76 5.40 -2.32
C ARG A 171 5.65 4.36 -1.66
N ARG A 172 6.78 4.78 -1.11
CA ARG A 172 7.70 3.92 -0.38
C ARG A 172 7.64 4.25 1.09
N TYR A 173 7.27 3.25 1.86
CA TYR A 173 7.17 3.31 3.31
C TYR A 173 8.27 2.45 3.91
N ARG A 174 9.04 3.00 4.85
CA ARG A 174 10.10 2.26 5.54
C ARG A 174 9.71 2.05 6.99
N PHE A 175 9.68 0.78 7.40
CA PHE A 175 9.45 0.40 8.79
C PHE A 175 10.73 -0.15 9.39
N ARG A 176 11.14 0.42 10.53
CA ARG A 176 12.26 -0.11 11.32
C ARG A 176 11.68 -0.88 12.51
N HIS A 177 11.91 -2.17 12.53
CA HIS A 177 11.52 -3.01 13.65
C HIS A 177 12.76 -3.66 14.26
N PRO A 178 12.88 -3.76 15.61
CA PRO A 178 13.96 -4.49 16.26
C PRO A 178 14.02 -5.95 15.79
N THR A 179 15.19 -6.55 15.89
CA THR A 179 15.36 -7.98 15.62
C THR A 179 14.43 -8.79 16.53
N ALA A 180 13.82 -9.85 16.03
CA ALA A 180 12.84 -10.70 16.74
C ALA A 180 11.52 -10.01 17.15
N SER A 181 11.19 -8.82 16.61
CA SER A 181 9.93 -8.10 16.92
C SER A 181 8.69 -8.69 16.22
N GLY A 182 8.83 -9.77 15.46
CA GLY A 182 7.73 -10.35 14.69
C GLY A 182 7.48 -9.63 13.35
N LYS A 183 8.54 -9.32 12.61
CA LYS A 183 8.48 -8.68 11.27
C LYS A 183 7.56 -9.43 10.31
N THR A 184 7.57 -10.77 10.34
CA THR A 184 6.69 -11.60 9.49
C THR A 184 5.22 -11.42 9.86
N ILE A 185 4.90 -11.23 11.15
CA ILE A 185 3.54 -10.93 11.61
C ILE A 185 3.13 -9.52 11.17
N ALA A 186 4.05 -8.54 11.20
CA ALA A 186 3.77 -7.22 10.62
C ALA A 186 3.48 -7.32 9.11
N ALA A 187 4.29 -8.09 8.37
CA ALA A 187 4.03 -8.37 6.95
C ALA A 187 2.66 -9.05 6.75
N ALA A 188 2.28 -10.00 7.62
CA ALA A 188 0.96 -10.63 7.60
C ALA A 188 -0.17 -9.60 7.83
N GLY A 189 0.03 -8.59 8.69
CA GLY A 189 -0.90 -7.48 8.88
C GLY A 189 -1.12 -6.67 7.60
N PHE A 190 -0.05 -6.41 6.83
CA PHE A 190 -0.18 -5.79 5.51
C PHE A 190 -0.86 -6.72 4.48
N VAL A 191 -0.61 -8.04 4.53
CA VAL A 191 -1.32 -9.03 3.70
C VAL A 191 -2.79 -9.08 4.04
N GLU A 192 -3.17 -8.96 5.33
CA GLU A 192 -4.56 -8.85 5.78
C GLU A 192 -5.21 -7.57 5.24
N SER A 193 -4.54 -6.43 5.38
CA SER A 193 -5.04 -5.16 4.84
C SER A 193 -5.18 -5.18 3.31
N ALA A 194 -4.37 -5.97 2.62
CA ALA A 194 -4.39 -6.14 1.17
C ALA A 194 -5.25 -7.35 0.70
N ARG A 195 -6.36 -7.68 1.38
CA ARG A 195 -7.15 -8.89 1.07
C ARG A 195 -7.76 -8.91 -0.34
N THR A 196 -7.90 -7.75 -0.97
CA THR A 196 -8.41 -7.60 -2.34
C THR A 196 -7.33 -7.35 -3.37
N LEU A 197 -6.05 -7.32 -2.95
CA LEU A 197 -4.90 -6.92 -3.75
C LEU A 197 -3.89 -8.05 -3.93
N GLY A 198 -3.24 -8.10 -5.08
CA GLY A 198 -2.06 -8.92 -5.26
C GLY A 198 -0.88 -8.36 -4.46
N VAL A 199 -0.17 -9.24 -3.74
CA VAL A 199 0.98 -8.91 -2.88
C VAL A 199 2.21 -9.69 -3.35
N LEU A 200 3.32 -8.98 -3.56
CA LEU A 200 4.62 -9.56 -3.80
C LEU A 200 5.52 -9.33 -2.58
N ILE A 201 6.02 -10.41 -2.00
CA ILE A 201 6.96 -10.36 -0.88
C ILE A 201 8.35 -10.73 -1.40
N LEU A 202 9.32 -9.85 -1.16
CA LEU A 202 10.70 -10.04 -1.56
C LEU A 202 11.60 -10.23 -0.34
N THR A 203 12.47 -11.23 -0.39
CA THR A 203 13.42 -11.52 0.68
C THR A 203 14.79 -11.89 0.11
N HIS A 204 15.84 -11.83 0.91
CA HIS A 204 17.21 -12.02 0.43
C HIS A 204 17.65 -13.48 0.29
N ARG A 205 16.97 -14.44 0.95
CA ARG A 205 17.36 -15.86 0.97
C ARG A 205 16.20 -16.81 0.68
N ARG A 206 16.46 -17.90 -0.05
CA ARG A 206 15.48 -18.96 -0.31
C ARG A 206 14.90 -19.58 0.95
N LEU A 207 15.69 -19.69 2.03
CA LEU A 207 15.20 -20.21 3.30
C LEU A 207 14.07 -19.32 3.86
N LEU A 208 14.19 -18.01 3.71
CA LEU A 208 13.16 -17.07 4.16
C LEU A 208 11.89 -17.15 3.30
N VAL A 209 12.00 -17.44 2.01
CA VAL A 209 10.80 -17.71 1.18
C VAL A 209 9.99 -18.86 1.79
N SER A 210 10.63 -19.97 2.13
CA SER A 210 9.96 -21.10 2.79
C SER A 210 9.43 -20.76 4.18
N GLN A 211 10.12 -19.89 4.91
CA GLN A 211 9.69 -19.40 6.21
C GLN A 211 8.43 -18.54 6.07
N PHE A 212 8.42 -17.55 5.16
CA PHE A 212 7.25 -16.72 4.88
C PHE A 212 6.04 -17.57 4.47
N HIS A 213 6.22 -18.55 3.58
CA HIS A 213 5.15 -19.47 3.21
C HIS A 213 4.58 -20.22 4.42
N ARG A 214 5.43 -20.75 5.29
CA ARG A 214 5.00 -21.49 6.48
C ARG A 214 4.25 -20.59 7.46
N GLU A 215 4.80 -19.41 7.75
CA GLU A 215 4.23 -18.48 8.73
C GLU A 215 2.92 -17.87 8.21
N LEU A 216 2.89 -17.36 6.98
CA LEU A 216 1.66 -16.82 6.38
C LEU A 216 0.57 -17.90 6.21
N LYS A 217 0.95 -19.16 5.94
CA LYS A 217 -0.01 -20.28 5.91
C LYS A 217 -0.58 -20.55 7.29
N ALA A 218 0.23 -20.49 8.34
CA ALA A 218 -0.23 -20.65 9.71
C ALA A 218 -1.19 -19.52 10.12
N GLU A 219 -0.98 -18.31 9.58
CA GLU A 219 -1.85 -17.16 9.80
C GLU A 219 -3.10 -17.11 8.88
N GLY A 220 -3.36 -18.17 8.11
CA GLY A 220 -4.60 -18.35 7.35
C GLY A 220 -4.53 -17.89 5.88
N TYR A 221 -3.37 -17.45 5.37
CA TYR A 221 -3.25 -16.94 3.99
C TYR A 221 -2.79 -17.96 2.95
N GLY A 222 -2.73 -19.26 3.32
CA GLY A 222 -2.23 -20.33 2.44
C GLY A 222 -2.98 -20.43 1.11
N ASP A 223 -4.29 -20.17 1.11
CA ASP A 223 -5.12 -20.24 -0.09
C ASP A 223 -4.84 -19.12 -1.10
N ARG A 224 -4.13 -18.07 -0.69
CA ARG A 224 -3.73 -16.95 -1.55
C ARG A 224 -2.40 -17.16 -2.24
N PHE A 225 -1.62 -18.18 -1.83
CA PHE A 225 -0.32 -18.42 -2.45
C PHE A 225 -0.46 -18.80 -3.92
N GLU A 226 0.35 -18.15 -4.73
CA GLU A 226 0.47 -18.40 -6.15
C GLU A 226 1.91 -18.16 -6.59
N ASP A 227 2.33 -18.89 -7.63
CA ASP A 227 3.60 -18.61 -8.30
C ASP A 227 3.56 -17.22 -8.93
N ALA A 228 4.75 -16.70 -9.27
CA ALA A 228 4.85 -15.37 -9.86
C ALA A 228 4.05 -15.26 -11.17
N ILE A 229 3.17 -14.28 -11.21
CA ILE A 229 2.27 -14.05 -12.34
C ILE A 229 3.04 -13.30 -13.42
N LEU A 230 3.23 -13.96 -14.55
CA LEU A 230 3.98 -13.43 -15.69
C LEU A 230 3.04 -12.81 -16.72
N LYS A 231 3.58 -11.95 -17.58
CA LYS A 231 2.85 -11.38 -18.71
C LYS A 231 2.21 -12.47 -19.56
N GLY A 232 0.92 -12.28 -19.88
CA GLY A 232 0.17 -13.25 -20.66
C GLY A 232 -0.37 -14.43 -19.87
N THR A 233 -0.12 -14.50 -18.57
CA THR A 233 -0.79 -15.45 -17.66
C THR A 233 -1.84 -14.72 -16.82
N SER A 234 -2.87 -15.44 -16.40
CA SER A 234 -3.89 -14.90 -15.49
C SER A 234 -3.76 -15.54 -14.14
N SER A 235 -3.91 -14.74 -13.09
CA SER A 235 -3.97 -15.27 -11.73
C SER A 235 -5.16 -16.21 -11.56
N GLN A 236 -4.93 -17.31 -10.87
CA GLN A 236 -5.96 -18.24 -10.39
C GLN A 236 -6.65 -17.73 -9.12
N LYS A 237 -6.04 -16.75 -8.45
CA LYS A 237 -6.49 -16.19 -7.16
C LYS A 237 -6.95 -14.75 -7.35
N LYS A 238 -7.99 -14.36 -6.61
CA LYS A 238 -8.48 -12.96 -6.65
C LYS A 238 -7.45 -11.95 -6.11
N ALA A 239 -6.68 -12.36 -5.11
CA ALA A 239 -5.70 -11.53 -4.44
C ALA A 239 -4.45 -12.38 -4.14
N PRO A 240 -3.61 -12.66 -5.15
CA PRO A 240 -2.48 -13.57 -5.02
C PRO A 240 -1.43 -13.04 -4.05
N VAL A 241 -0.78 -13.94 -3.33
CA VAL A 241 0.41 -13.66 -2.52
C VAL A 241 1.56 -14.48 -3.10
N THR A 242 2.56 -13.80 -3.61
CA THR A 242 3.77 -14.41 -4.17
C THR A 242 4.96 -14.05 -3.29
N VAL A 243 5.78 -15.04 -2.93
CA VAL A 243 7.00 -14.81 -2.17
C VAL A 243 8.20 -15.22 -3.01
N GLN A 244 9.15 -14.30 -3.25
CA GLN A 244 10.32 -14.53 -4.07
C GLN A 244 11.58 -13.93 -3.45
N THR A 245 12.74 -14.31 -3.99
CA THR A 245 14.00 -13.68 -3.60
C THR A 245 14.29 -12.46 -4.46
N TYR A 246 15.06 -11.48 -3.91
CA TYR A 246 15.57 -10.34 -4.71
C TYR A 246 16.33 -10.80 -5.95
N ALA A 247 17.15 -11.85 -5.82
CA ALA A 247 17.91 -12.39 -6.96
C ALA A 247 17.02 -12.99 -8.06
N TRP A 248 15.87 -13.55 -7.70
CA TRP A 248 14.87 -13.98 -8.66
C TRP A 248 14.20 -12.77 -9.31
N PHE A 249 13.76 -11.81 -8.52
CA PHE A 249 13.09 -10.60 -8.97
C PHE A 249 13.96 -9.80 -9.96
N ALA A 250 15.25 -9.59 -9.65
CA ALA A 250 16.19 -8.89 -10.52
C ALA A 250 16.30 -9.50 -11.92
N ARG A 251 16.08 -10.81 -12.06
CA ARG A 251 16.13 -11.50 -13.35
C ARG A 251 14.82 -11.55 -14.10
N HIS A 252 13.67 -11.44 -13.41
CA HIS A 252 12.35 -11.71 -13.98
C HIS A 252 11.36 -10.53 -13.86
N TRP A 253 11.78 -9.38 -13.33
CA TRP A 253 10.87 -8.26 -13.14
C TRP A 253 10.21 -7.77 -14.43
N GLN A 254 10.94 -7.86 -15.56
CA GLN A 254 10.42 -7.49 -16.89
C GLN A 254 9.33 -8.45 -17.38
N ASP A 255 9.34 -9.68 -16.90
CA ASP A 255 8.41 -10.72 -17.30
C ASP A 255 7.14 -10.71 -16.43
N LEU A 256 7.16 -10.04 -15.28
CA LEU A 256 6.01 -9.94 -14.40
C LEU A 256 4.86 -9.16 -15.05
N ASP A 257 3.63 -9.62 -14.80
CA ASP A 257 2.45 -8.84 -15.15
C ASP A 257 2.40 -7.56 -14.29
N PRO A 258 2.44 -6.37 -14.89
CA PRO A 258 2.45 -5.11 -14.15
C PRO A 258 1.17 -4.84 -13.36
N ASN A 259 0.08 -5.56 -13.67
CA ASN A 259 -1.22 -5.39 -13.01
C ASN A 259 -1.49 -6.46 -11.93
N ALA A 260 -0.61 -7.45 -11.78
CA ALA A 260 -0.80 -8.55 -10.83
C ALA A 260 -0.59 -8.14 -9.38
N TYR A 261 0.30 -7.18 -9.14
CA TYR A 261 0.71 -6.80 -7.78
C TYR A 261 0.49 -5.31 -7.52
N HIS A 262 -0.15 -5.02 -6.41
CA HIS A 262 -0.47 -3.66 -5.95
C HIS A 262 0.33 -3.28 -4.71
N LEU A 263 0.81 -4.27 -3.96
CA LEU A 263 1.66 -4.10 -2.77
C LEU A 263 2.92 -4.93 -2.92
N VAL A 264 4.08 -4.31 -2.70
CA VAL A 264 5.37 -5.00 -2.61
C VAL A 264 5.91 -4.83 -1.20
N ILE A 265 6.17 -5.95 -0.52
CA ILE A 265 6.78 -5.98 0.80
C ILE A 265 8.24 -6.44 0.62
N ALA A 266 9.17 -5.58 0.95
CA ALA A 266 10.60 -5.82 0.84
C ALA A 266 11.20 -6.08 2.24
N ASP A 267 11.47 -7.36 2.54
CA ASP A 267 12.06 -7.76 3.82
C ASP A 267 13.58 -7.61 3.78
N GLU A 268 14.16 -6.94 4.80
CA GLU A 268 15.59 -6.62 4.89
C GLU A 268 16.11 -5.94 3.60
N ALA A 269 15.39 -4.92 3.14
CA ALA A 269 15.65 -4.23 1.88
C ALA A 269 17.09 -3.70 1.74
N HIS A 270 17.77 -3.38 2.87
CA HIS A 270 19.16 -2.98 2.89
C HIS A 270 20.12 -4.05 2.37
N THR A 271 19.76 -5.34 2.44
CA THR A 271 20.59 -6.44 1.92
C THR A 271 20.46 -6.61 0.41
N ALA A 272 19.38 -6.08 -0.18
CA ALA A 272 19.20 -6.07 -1.63
C ALA A 272 20.13 -5.10 -2.35
N LEU A 273 20.71 -4.17 -1.61
CA LEU A 273 21.53 -3.07 -2.07
C LEU A 273 23.02 -3.44 -2.02
N GLY A 274 23.44 -4.55 -2.65
CA GLY A 274 24.85 -4.75 -2.98
C GLY A 274 25.34 -3.61 -3.87
N GLU A 275 26.60 -3.19 -3.73
CA GLU A 275 27.13 -1.95 -4.34
C GLU A 275 26.89 -1.79 -5.85
N GLN A 276 26.72 -2.87 -6.60
CA GLN A 276 26.43 -2.85 -8.04
C GLN A 276 24.94 -2.99 -8.40
N HIS A 277 24.08 -3.38 -7.45
CA HIS A 277 22.64 -3.60 -7.68
C HIS A 277 21.76 -2.47 -7.14
N ARG A 278 22.33 -1.48 -6.43
CA ARG A 278 21.59 -0.38 -5.83
C ARG A 278 20.76 0.41 -6.83
N VAL A 279 21.35 0.74 -7.96
CA VAL A 279 20.71 1.60 -8.97
C VAL A 279 19.62 0.85 -9.73
N ASP A 280 19.90 -0.40 -10.12
CA ASP A 280 18.97 -1.18 -10.95
C ASP A 280 17.73 -1.66 -10.17
N GLN A 281 17.89 -2.06 -8.90
CA GLN A 281 16.76 -2.55 -8.09
C GLN A 281 15.83 -1.44 -7.60
N ASP A 282 16.35 -0.25 -7.28
CA ASP A 282 15.51 0.90 -6.94
C ASP A 282 14.68 1.34 -8.14
N VAL A 283 15.22 1.30 -9.34
CA VAL A 283 14.50 1.57 -10.58
C VAL A 283 13.45 0.49 -10.86
N HIS A 284 13.73 -0.79 -10.57
CA HIS A 284 12.82 -1.90 -10.85
C HIS A 284 11.67 -1.98 -9.86
N LEU A 285 11.92 -1.81 -8.55
CA LEU A 285 10.86 -1.68 -7.54
C LEU A 285 9.96 -0.47 -7.82
N ALA A 286 10.56 0.66 -8.21
CA ALA A 286 9.82 1.85 -8.61
C ALA A 286 8.96 1.61 -9.87
N ALA A 287 9.38 0.78 -10.82
CA ALA A 287 8.62 0.48 -12.02
C ALA A 287 7.38 -0.39 -11.75
N LEU A 288 7.42 -1.32 -10.80
CA LEU A 288 6.28 -2.12 -10.36
C LEU A 288 5.23 -1.27 -9.62
N VAL A 289 5.64 -0.25 -8.91
CA VAL A 289 4.77 0.70 -8.21
C VAL A 289 4.28 1.83 -9.13
N ARG A 290 4.91 2.04 -10.29
CA ARG A 290 4.66 3.16 -11.20
C ARG A 290 3.55 2.97 -12.23
N ARG A 291 3.12 1.75 -12.50
CA ARG A 291 2.14 1.52 -13.57
C ARG A 291 0.73 1.29 -13.08
#